data_684c4cc83d97b4a4ecbb8f6c57d75619
#
_entry.id   684c4cc83d97b4a4ecbb8f6c57d75619
#
_cell.length_a   1.000
_cell.length_b   1.000
_cell.length_c   1.000
_cell.angle_alpha   90.00
_cell.angle_beta   90.00
_cell.angle_gamma   90.00
#
_symmetry.space_group_name_H-M   'P 1'
#
loop_
_entity.id
_entity.type
_entity.pdbx_description
1 polymer ?
#
loop_
_entity_poly.entity_id
_entity_poly.type
_entity_poly.pdbx_seq_one_letter_code
_entity_poly.pdbx_strand_id
1 'polypeptide(L)'
;MAERLGRHAILFHARCRAHLPPIQESIVHDHFETFIERQDRALGIGTAVGSRSWFIYDVDPAPHTGGGRRPDRKTRMTKRSPSSQSYVRSIKRTFGGLISHLCEGDRLTCIVDGRHDYRVAAKASDLRSHLILKVYPNPKRGPKGSPRSPEAKERDAAMFPVDQLHQLLRHTCSDHKRETIAFGRRLESIMGRAHLVAVWKNFIKARSERLPDRTTPAMKLGLADSRWGWERLLSRRLFTEREDLPESASLIYRKRWTKSLPELVRKHAA
;
A
#
# COMPACT_ATOMS: atom_id res chain seq x y z
N MET A 1 7.22 -22.43 -2.44
CA MET A 1 6.84 -21.76 -3.70
C MET A 1 6.36 -20.32 -3.45
N ALA A 2 5.36 -20.05 -2.62
CA ALA A 2 4.81 -18.71 -2.38
C ALA A 2 5.86 -17.64 -1.98
N GLU A 3 6.84 -17.98 -1.17
CA GLU A 3 7.91 -17.07 -0.79
C GLU A 3 8.80 -16.66 -1.98
N ARG A 4 9.14 -17.60 -2.84
CA ARG A 4 9.94 -17.30 -4.05
C ARG A 4 9.20 -16.36 -4.99
N LEU A 5 7.90 -16.59 -5.19
CA LEU A 5 7.05 -15.70 -5.99
C LEU A 5 6.96 -14.31 -5.39
N GLY A 6 6.77 -14.21 -4.05
CA GLY A 6 6.75 -12.94 -3.35
C GLY A 6 8.07 -12.16 -3.49
N ARG A 7 9.22 -12.83 -3.33
CA ARG A 7 10.54 -12.22 -3.53
C ARG A 7 10.75 -11.76 -4.97
N HIS A 8 10.36 -12.59 -5.95
CA HIS A 8 10.40 -12.19 -7.35
C HIS A 8 9.53 -10.95 -7.63
N ALA A 9 8.31 -10.93 -7.08
CA ALA A 9 7.41 -9.79 -7.23
C ALA A 9 7.96 -8.50 -6.60
N ILE A 10 8.66 -8.57 -5.47
CA ILE A 10 9.32 -7.41 -4.84
C ILE A 10 10.39 -6.83 -5.78
N LEU A 11 11.30 -7.68 -6.31
CA LEU A 11 12.33 -7.24 -7.25
C LEU A 11 11.72 -6.68 -8.55
N PHE A 12 10.71 -7.37 -9.09
CA PHE A 12 10.05 -6.92 -10.30
C PHE A 12 9.35 -5.57 -10.12
N HIS A 13 8.67 -5.38 -8.98
CA HIS A 13 8.01 -4.13 -8.66
C HIS A 13 9.03 -2.98 -8.49
N ALA A 14 10.16 -3.23 -7.82
CA ALA A 14 11.25 -2.26 -7.70
C ALA A 14 11.81 -1.89 -9.07
N ARG A 15 12.08 -2.87 -9.93
CA ARG A 15 12.51 -2.62 -11.31
C ARG A 15 11.51 -1.78 -12.09
N CYS A 16 10.22 -2.06 -11.97
CA CYS A 16 9.18 -1.25 -12.62
C CYS A 16 9.21 0.19 -12.12
N ARG A 17 9.40 0.40 -10.82
CA ARG A 17 9.53 1.75 -10.25
C ARG A 17 10.73 2.50 -10.82
N ALA A 18 11.88 1.86 -10.92
CA ALA A 18 13.09 2.48 -11.47
C ALA A 18 12.95 2.92 -12.95
N HIS A 19 11.98 2.35 -13.67
CA HIS A 19 11.73 2.63 -15.09
C HIS A 19 10.38 3.34 -15.33
N LEU A 20 9.80 3.94 -14.29
CA LEU A 20 8.56 4.71 -14.46
C LEU A 20 8.80 5.93 -15.35
N PRO A 21 7.89 6.21 -16.28
CA PRO A 21 7.87 7.52 -16.92
C PRO A 21 7.54 8.60 -15.88
N PRO A 22 7.78 9.87 -16.20
CA PRO A 22 7.36 10.97 -15.33
C PRO A 22 5.88 10.86 -14.94
N ILE A 23 5.59 11.01 -13.65
CA ILE A 23 4.23 10.86 -13.13
C ILE A 23 3.40 12.08 -13.51
N GLN A 24 2.40 11.88 -14.38
CA GLN A 24 1.50 12.91 -14.89
C GLN A 24 0.06 12.75 -14.39
N GLU A 25 -0.15 12.00 -13.33
CA GLU A 25 -1.48 11.77 -12.76
C GLU A 25 -1.46 11.95 -11.24
N SER A 26 -2.64 12.19 -10.66
CA SER A 26 -2.77 12.20 -9.20
C SER A 26 -2.60 10.79 -8.65
N ILE A 27 -2.01 10.70 -7.46
CA ILE A 27 -1.84 9.42 -6.76
C ILE A 27 -2.90 9.33 -5.65
N VAL A 28 -3.67 8.28 -5.67
CA VAL A 28 -4.61 7.93 -4.59
C VAL A 28 -3.87 7.06 -3.58
N HIS A 29 -3.82 7.48 -2.33
CA HIS A 29 -3.11 6.74 -1.29
C HIS A 29 -3.99 6.47 -0.09
N ASP A 30 -3.97 5.22 0.39
CA ASP A 30 -4.59 4.81 1.66
C ASP A 30 -3.84 3.63 2.26
N HIS A 31 -4.09 3.35 3.55
CA HIS A 31 -3.54 2.19 4.23
C HIS A 31 -4.57 1.06 4.31
N PHE A 32 -4.22 -0.06 3.70
CA PHE A 32 -4.95 -1.32 3.85
C PHE A 32 -4.65 -1.92 5.23
N GLU A 33 -5.69 -2.13 6.03
CA GLU A 33 -5.54 -2.66 7.38
C GLU A 33 -5.65 -4.19 7.39
N THR A 34 -4.64 -4.82 7.97
CA THR A 34 -4.55 -6.25 8.27
C THR A 34 -3.78 -6.45 9.59
N PHE A 35 -3.31 -7.66 9.87
CA PHE A 35 -2.54 -7.96 11.07
C PHE A 35 -1.52 -9.08 10.83
N ILE A 36 -0.53 -9.17 11.69
CA ILE A 36 0.53 -10.19 11.67
C ILE A 36 0.30 -11.12 12.85
N GLU A 37 0.05 -12.40 12.60
CA GLU A 37 -0.11 -13.45 13.60
C GLU A 37 -1.31 -13.26 14.55
N ARG A 38 -1.49 -12.05 15.13
CA ARG A 38 -2.56 -11.73 16.08
C ARG A 38 -3.15 -10.37 15.77
N GLN A 39 -4.42 -10.17 16.10
CA GLN A 39 -5.15 -8.93 15.80
C GLN A 39 -4.59 -7.67 16.50
N ASP A 40 -3.90 -7.84 17.63
CA ASP A 40 -3.23 -6.75 18.35
C ASP A 40 -1.88 -6.33 17.70
N ARG A 41 -1.37 -7.13 16.75
CA ARG A 41 -0.21 -6.80 15.91
C ARG A 41 -0.71 -6.31 14.55
N ALA A 42 -1.32 -5.15 14.56
CA ALA A 42 -1.87 -4.57 13.36
C ALA A 42 -0.79 -4.17 12.35
N LEU A 43 -1.13 -4.28 11.08
CA LEU A 43 -0.29 -3.89 9.96
C LEU A 43 -1.12 -3.04 9.00
N GLY A 44 -0.73 -1.79 8.83
CA GLY A 44 -1.14 -1.01 7.68
C GLY A 44 -0.23 -1.32 6.49
N ILE A 45 -0.79 -1.48 5.31
CA ILE A 45 -0.05 -1.53 4.06
C ILE A 45 -0.41 -0.27 3.30
N GLY A 46 0.53 0.70 3.25
CA GLY A 46 0.38 1.90 2.44
C GLY A 46 0.33 1.50 0.96
N THR A 47 -0.71 1.90 0.27
CA THR A 47 -0.91 1.60 -1.15
C THR A 47 -1.05 2.89 -1.93
N ALA A 48 -0.21 3.08 -2.94
CA ALA A 48 -0.23 4.22 -3.84
C ALA A 48 -0.70 3.78 -5.23
N VAL A 49 -1.80 4.33 -5.71
CA VAL A 49 -2.46 3.91 -6.94
C VAL A 49 -2.72 5.12 -7.84
N GLY A 50 -2.41 5.02 -9.12
CA GLY A 50 -2.71 6.08 -10.08
C GLY A 50 -4.21 6.32 -10.24
N SER A 51 -4.61 7.58 -10.23
CA SER A 51 -6.04 7.94 -10.31
C SER A 51 -6.68 7.59 -11.65
N ARG A 52 -5.91 7.63 -12.74
CA ARG A 52 -6.37 7.35 -14.11
C ARG A 52 -5.92 5.99 -14.62
N SER A 53 -4.65 5.67 -14.44
CA SER A 53 -4.08 4.40 -14.90
C SER A 53 -4.51 3.22 -14.06
N TRP A 54 -4.76 3.43 -12.77
CA TRP A 54 -4.92 2.43 -11.71
C TRP A 54 -3.67 1.57 -11.52
N PHE A 55 -2.52 2.07 -11.96
CA PHE A 55 -1.23 1.45 -11.71
C PHE A 55 -0.90 1.52 -10.22
N ILE A 56 -0.48 0.41 -9.65
CA ILE A 56 -0.04 0.34 -8.26
C ILE A 56 1.45 0.71 -8.25
N TYR A 57 1.72 1.94 -7.83
CA TYR A 57 3.06 2.51 -7.79
C TYR A 57 3.87 2.00 -6.60
N ASP A 58 3.20 1.80 -5.46
CA ASP A 58 3.89 1.38 -4.24
C ASP A 58 2.98 0.57 -3.31
N VAL A 59 3.62 -0.32 -2.53
CA VAL A 59 3.05 -1.02 -1.38
C VAL A 59 4.08 -1.03 -0.27
N ASP A 60 3.82 -0.30 0.81
CA ASP A 60 4.78 -0.07 1.89
C ASP A 60 4.23 -0.46 3.26
N PRO A 61 4.98 -1.19 4.12
CA PRO A 61 4.50 -1.65 5.40
C PRO A 61 4.49 -0.55 6.46
N ALA A 62 3.43 -0.51 7.24
CA ALA A 62 3.26 0.33 8.43
C ALA A 62 2.81 -0.51 9.63
N PRO A 63 3.67 -1.38 10.19
CA PRO A 63 3.32 -2.18 11.35
C PRO A 63 3.11 -1.29 12.57
N HIS A 64 2.06 -1.57 13.35
CA HIS A 64 1.74 -0.81 14.54
C HIS A 64 1.07 -1.70 15.61
N THR A 65 0.99 -1.19 16.83
CA THR A 65 0.30 -1.86 17.94
C THR A 65 -1.03 -1.17 18.21
N GLY A 66 -2.06 -1.92 18.56
CA GLY A 66 -3.30 -1.35 19.09
C GLY A 66 -4.51 -1.32 18.16
N GLY A 67 -4.57 -2.16 17.12
CA GLY A 67 -5.69 -2.26 16.18
C GLY A 67 -6.68 -3.42 16.44
N GLY A 68 -6.62 -4.10 17.58
CA GLY A 68 -7.51 -5.22 17.88
C GLY A 68 -8.99 -4.82 17.97
N ARG A 69 -9.90 -5.71 17.54
CA ARG A 69 -11.35 -5.50 17.46
C ARG A 69 -12.01 -5.24 18.83
N ARG A 70 -11.34 -5.58 19.93
CA ARG A 70 -11.76 -5.27 21.30
C ARG A 70 -10.53 -4.86 22.12
N PRO A 71 -10.12 -3.57 22.08
CA PRO A 71 -9.16 -3.10 23.08
C PRO A 71 -9.83 -3.24 24.45
N ASP A 72 -9.15 -3.93 25.36
CA ASP A 72 -9.56 -3.93 26.75
C ASP A 72 -9.72 -2.47 27.22
N ARG A 73 -10.78 -2.18 28.02
CA ARG A 73 -11.13 -0.84 28.49
C ARG A 73 -9.92 -0.15 29.16
N LYS A 74 -9.05 -0.90 29.85
CA LYS A 74 -7.81 -0.42 30.44
C LYS A 74 -6.75 0.01 29.40
N THR A 75 -6.68 -0.68 28.26
CA THR A 75 -5.74 -0.35 27.19
C THR A 75 -6.13 0.91 26.44
N ARG A 76 -7.43 1.27 26.44
CA ARG A 76 -7.98 2.46 25.79
C ARG A 76 -7.59 3.76 26.50
N MET A 77 -7.33 3.72 27.81
CA MET A 77 -7.00 4.92 28.62
C MET A 77 -5.49 5.26 28.62
N THR A 78 -4.60 4.35 28.29
CA THR A 78 -3.15 4.55 28.45
C THR A 78 -2.37 4.75 27.16
N LYS A 79 -3.01 4.70 25.99
CA LYS A 79 -2.28 4.74 24.71
C LYS A 79 -2.68 5.92 23.82
N ARG A 80 -1.92 7.00 23.93
CA ARG A 80 -1.56 7.77 22.73
C ARG A 80 -0.89 6.78 21.81
N SER A 81 -1.58 6.40 20.75
CA SER A 81 -1.17 5.34 19.86
C SER A 81 0.22 5.61 19.25
N PRO A 82 1.23 4.74 19.44
CA PRO A 82 2.48 4.81 18.68
C PRO A 82 2.28 4.58 17.18
N SER A 83 1.05 4.28 16.75
CA SER A 83 0.66 4.02 15.38
C SER A 83 0.92 5.19 14.43
N SER A 84 0.75 6.44 14.89
CA SER A 84 0.93 7.61 14.05
C SER A 84 2.32 7.69 13.40
N GLN A 85 3.38 7.31 14.13
CA GLN A 85 4.73 7.35 13.56
C GLN A 85 4.97 6.30 12.47
N SER A 86 4.36 5.11 12.58
CA SER A 86 4.50 4.07 11.56
C SER A 86 3.83 4.46 10.25
N TYR A 87 2.62 5.00 10.32
CA TYR A 87 1.91 5.53 9.15
C TYR A 87 2.64 6.72 8.54
N VAL A 88 3.06 7.69 9.36
CA VAL A 88 3.81 8.86 8.88
C VAL A 88 5.08 8.44 8.15
N ARG A 89 5.84 7.46 8.69
CA ARG A 89 7.04 6.94 8.02
C ARG A 89 6.73 6.25 6.69
N SER A 90 5.67 5.43 6.66
CA SER A 90 5.22 4.77 5.43
C SER A 90 4.83 5.81 4.36
N ILE A 91 4.03 6.80 4.71
CA ILE A 91 3.63 7.90 3.81
C ILE A 91 4.86 8.64 3.28
N LYS A 92 5.83 8.96 4.15
CA LYS A 92 7.06 9.65 3.73
C LYS A 92 7.88 8.81 2.75
N ARG A 93 8.09 7.51 3.01
CA ARG A 93 8.81 6.62 2.07
C ARG A 93 8.11 6.53 0.73
N THR A 94 6.79 6.33 0.74
CA THR A 94 6.00 6.23 -0.50
C THR A 94 6.05 7.54 -1.29
N PHE A 95 5.73 8.67 -0.67
CA PHE A 95 5.70 9.95 -1.39
C PHE A 95 7.10 10.41 -1.80
N GLY A 96 8.10 10.26 -0.94
CA GLY A 96 9.49 10.58 -1.28
C GLY A 96 10.00 9.78 -2.49
N GLY A 97 9.67 8.48 -2.52
CA GLY A 97 10.01 7.64 -3.67
C GLY A 97 9.24 7.98 -4.96
N LEU A 98 8.06 8.60 -4.86
CA LEU A 98 7.29 9.02 -6.05
C LEU A 98 7.72 10.39 -6.57
N ILE A 99 8.12 11.29 -5.68
CA ILE A 99 8.59 12.63 -6.06
C ILE A 99 9.81 12.55 -6.98
N SER A 100 10.68 11.55 -6.81
CA SER A 100 11.84 11.35 -7.69
C SER A 100 11.48 11.06 -9.17
N HIS A 101 10.21 10.79 -9.45
CA HIS A 101 9.68 10.54 -10.79
C HIS A 101 8.86 11.73 -11.34
N LEU A 102 8.94 12.90 -10.73
CA LEU A 102 8.34 14.12 -11.26
C LEU A 102 9.30 14.83 -12.23
N CYS A 103 8.74 15.58 -13.17
CA CYS A 103 9.54 16.56 -13.89
C CYS A 103 9.95 17.70 -12.96
N GLU A 104 11.03 18.39 -13.32
CA GLU A 104 11.50 19.56 -12.57
C GLU A 104 10.40 20.63 -12.49
N GLY A 105 10.15 21.14 -11.30
CA GLY A 105 9.11 22.12 -11.03
C GLY A 105 7.71 21.55 -10.80
N ASP A 106 7.47 20.27 -11.10
CA ASP A 106 6.17 19.65 -10.89
C ASP A 106 5.91 19.31 -9.42
N ARG A 107 4.63 19.19 -9.10
CA ARG A 107 4.16 18.80 -7.76
C ARG A 107 3.25 17.58 -7.84
N LEU A 108 3.47 16.63 -6.95
CA LEU A 108 2.67 15.43 -6.84
C LEU A 108 1.32 15.75 -6.15
N THR A 109 0.22 15.59 -6.87
CA THR A 109 -1.10 15.65 -6.28
C THR A 109 -1.44 14.30 -5.65
N CYS A 110 -1.62 14.28 -4.32
CA CYS A 110 -2.00 13.09 -3.56
C CYS A 110 -3.45 13.21 -3.09
N ILE A 111 -4.29 12.26 -3.50
CA ILE A 111 -5.67 12.10 -3.06
C ILE A 111 -5.66 11.15 -1.87
N VAL A 112 -6.14 11.62 -0.72
CA VAL A 112 -6.04 10.91 0.57
C VAL A 112 -7.32 11.06 1.38
N ASP A 113 -7.51 10.18 2.38
CA ASP A 113 -8.57 10.35 3.37
C ASP A 113 -8.25 11.45 4.40
N GLY A 114 -9.14 11.67 5.34
CA GLY A 114 -9.01 12.73 6.36
C GLY A 114 -8.03 12.42 7.51
N ARG A 115 -7.19 11.38 7.43
CA ARG A 115 -6.26 11.03 8.52
C ARG A 115 -5.21 12.11 8.74
N HIS A 116 -4.95 12.41 10.02
CA HIS A 116 -3.96 13.41 10.42
C HIS A 116 -2.54 13.09 9.97
N ASP A 117 -2.21 11.80 9.85
CA ASP A 117 -0.89 11.30 9.46
C ASP A 117 -0.39 11.90 8.13
N TYR A 118 -1.28 12.12 7.17
CA TYR A 118 -0.93 12.75 5.88
C TYR A 118 -0.46 14.19 6.05
N ARG A 119 -1.15 14.96 6.89
CA ARG A 119 -0.77 16.35 7.16
C ARG A 119 0.57 16.44 7.89
N VAL A 120 0.84 15.50 8.79
CA VAL A 120 2.13 15.40 9.48
C VAL A 120 3.24 15.05 8.51
N ALA A 121 3.03 14.05 7.65
CA ALA A 121 4.02 13.63 6.66
C ALA A 121 4.34 14.75 5.65
N ALA A 122 3.31 15.43 5.14
CA ALA A 122 3.47 16.49 4.14
C ALA A 122 4.17 17.76 4.67
N LYS A 123 4.28 17.93 5.99
CA LYS A 123 5.04 19.04 6.59
C LYS A 123 6.55 18.79 6.62
N ALA A 124 7.00 17.58 6.31
CA ALA A 124 8.42 17.27 6.26
C ALA A 124 9.10 18.15 5.19
N SER A 125 10.30 18.63 5.50
CA SER A 125 11.03 19.58 4.66
C SER A 125 11.27 19.09 3.24
N ASP A 126 11.53 17.81 3.10
CA ASP A 126 11.80 17.09 1.85
C ASP A 126 10.55 16.86 0.98
N LEU A 127 9.36 16.96 1.56
CA LEU A 127 8.09 16.71 0.86
C LEU A 127 7.27 17.98 0.61
N ARG A 128 7.41 18.98 1.48
CA ARG A 128 6.49 20.14 1.57
C ARG A 128 6.36 20.91 0.25
N SER A 129 7.46 21.14 -0.46
CA SER A 129 7.46 21.88 -1.72
C SER A 129 6.90 21.06 -2.89
N HIS A 130 6.92 19.73 -2.80
CA HIS A 130 6.61 18.82 -3.88
C HIS A 130 5.23 18.18 -3.80
N LEU A 131 4.45 18.44 -2.73
CA LEU A 131 3.15 17.80 -2.53
C LEU A 131 1.99 18.78 -2.58
N ILE A 132 0.88 18.31 -3.16
CA ILE A 132 -0.46 18.89 -3.06
C ILE A 132 -1.37 17.82 -2.48
N LEU A 133 -1.92 18.03 -1.28
CA LEU A 133 -2.88 17.10 -0.69
C LEU A 133 -4.32 17.51 -1.07
N LYS A 134 -5.04 16.59 -1.73
CA LYS A 134 -6.49 16.65 -1.90
C LYS A 134 -7.13 15.68 -0.92
N VAL A 135 -7.80 16.21 0.08
CA VAL A 135 -8.33 15.43 1.22
C VAL A 135 -9.82 15.18 1.03
N TYR A 136 -10.20 13.91 1.00
CA TYR A 136 -11.59 13.46 0.96
C TYR A 136 -11.91 12.68 2.24
N PRO A 137 -12.38 13.38 3.32
CA PRO A 137 -12.62 12.74 4.60
C PRO A 137 -13.75 11.71 4.50
N ASN A 138 -13.64 10.64 5.28
CA ASN A 138 -14.71 9.66 5.39
C ASN A 138 -15.94 10.29 6.06
N PRO A 139 -17.08 10.45 5.37
CA PRO A 139 -18.26 11.05 5.93
C PRO A 139 -18.86 10.14 7.01
N LYS A 140 -19.56 10.72 7.97
CA LYS A 140 -20.32 9.96 8.95
C LYS A 140 -21.37 9.08 8.23
N ARG A 141 -21.44 7.83 8.62
CA ARG A 141 -22.46 6.92 8.08
C ARG A 141 -23.82 7.30 8.63
N GLY A 142 -24.79 7.48 7.74
CA GLY A 142 -26.21 7.59 8.10
C GLY A 142 -26.78 6.24 8.62
N PRO A 143 -28.04 6.22 9.04
CA PRO A 143 -28.74 5.00 9.38
C PRO A 143 -28.62 3.93 8.28
N LYS A 144 -28.71 2.66 8.65
CA LYS A 144 -28.67 1.54 7.69
C LYS A 144 -29.80 1.68 6.67
N GLY A 145 -29.46 1.66 5.38
CA GLY A 145 -30.42 1.84 4.29
C GLY A 145 -30.57 3.29 3.79
N SER A 146 -29.97 4.28 4.47
CA SER A 146 -30.00 5.65 3.96
C SER A 146 -29.23 5.80 2.66
N PRO A 147 -29.68 6.68 1.74
CA PRO A 147 -28.95 7.01 0.52
C PRO A 147 -27.58 7.64 0.88
N ARG A 148 -26.60 7.41 0.02
CA ARG A 148 -25.25 8.02 0.15
C ARG A 148 -25.34 9.53 -0.05
N SER A 149 -24.76 10.31 0.86
CA SER A 149 -24.67 11.76 0.71
C SER A 149 -23.83 12.15 -0.51
N PRO A 150 -23.97 13.39 -1.04
CA PRO A 150 -23.13 13.90 -2.13
C PRO A 150 -21.64 13.79 -1.81
N GLU A 151 -21.22 14.20 -0.61
CA GLU A 151 -19.81 14.14 -0.16
C GLU A 151 -19.31 12.68 -0.10
N ALA A 152 -20.18 11.74 0.30
CA ALA A 152 -19.84 10.32 0.32
C ALA A 152 -19.64 9.77 -1.10
N LYS A 153 -20.47 10.21 -2.07
CA LYS A 153 -20.32 9.82 -3.47
C LYS A 153 -19.04 10.42 -4.09
N GLU A 154 -18.73 11.67 -3.78
CA GLU A 154 -17.50 12.34 -4.24
C GLU A 154 -16.25 11.63 -3.68
N ARG A 155 -16.23 11.35 -2.38
CA ARG A 155 -15.16 10.56 -1.75
C ARG A 155 -15.03 9.18 -2.41
N ASP A 156 -16.13 8.46 -2.59
CA ASP A 156 -16.11 7.13 -3.20
C ASP A 156 -15.56 7.17 -4.62
N ALA A 157 -15.87 8.20 -5.40
CA ALA A 157 -15.31 8.39 -6.74
C ALA A 157 -13.81 8.70 -6.71
N ALA A 158 -13.38 9.61 -5.81
CA ALA A 158 -11.98 10.02 -5.70
C ALA A 158 -11.07 8.88 -5.19
N MET A 159 -11.55 8.08 -4.22
CA MET A 159 -10.78 7.00 -3.59
C MET A 159 -11.00 5.63 -4.28
N PHE A 160 -11.81 5.58 -5.33
CA PHE A 160 -12.18 4.32 -6.00
C PHE A 160 -10.99 3.44 -6.40
N PRO A 161 -9.88 3.95 -6.98
CA PRO A 161 -8.76 3.11 -7.39
C PRO A 161 -8.14 2.34 -6.23
N VAL A 162 -7.94 2.98 -5.08
CA VAL A 162 -7.36 2.35 -3.90
C VAL A 162 -8.36 1.45 -3.18
N ASP A 163 -9.63 1.85 -3.10
CA ASP A 163 -10.69 1.02 -2.52
C ASP A 163 -10.85 -0.29 -3.32
N GLN A 164 -10.77 -0.23 -4.65
CA GLN A 164 -10.80 -1.41 -5.51
C GLN A 164 -9.59 -2.33 -5.26
N LEU A 165 -8.39 -1.77 -5.11
CA LEU A 165 -7.20 -2.55 -4.76
C LEU A 165 -7.39 -3.24 -3.40
N HIS A 166 -7.90 -2.53 -2.40
CA HIS A 166 -8.14 -3.10 -1.06
C HIS A 166 -9.18 -4.23 -1.10
N GLN A 167 -10.23 -4.10 -1.90
CA GLN A 167 -11.17 -5.19 -2.14
C GLN A 167 -10.49 -6.38 -2.81
N LEU A 168 -9.67 -6.14 -3.82
CA LEU A 168 -8.93 -7.19 -4.53
C LEU A 168 -8.01 -7.96 -3.58
N LEU A 169 -7.23 -7.27 -2.75
CA LEU A 169 -6.39 -7.88 -1.73
C LEU A 169 -7.19 -8.79 -0.78
N ARG A 170 -8.37 -8.36 -0.34
CA ARG A 170 -9.25 -9.16 0.53
C ARG A 170 -9.81 -10.39 -0.18
N HIS A 171 -10.09 -10.28 -1.48
CA HIS A 171 -10.63 -11.40 -2.25
C HIS A 171 -9.57 -12.44 -2.62
N THR A 172 -8.37 -11.99 -2.99
CA THR A 172 -7.32 -12.88 -3.51
C THR A 172 -6.45 -13.50 -2.42
N CYS A 173 -6.28 -12.80 -1.29
CA CYS A 173 -5.40 -13.25 -0.22
C CYS A 173 -6.22 -13.58 1.04
N SER A 174 -6.24 -14.85 1.44
CA SER A 174 -6.98 -15.30 2.63
C SER A 174 -6.50 -14.63 3.92
N ASP A 175 -5.21 -14.35 4.02
CA ASP A 175 -4.59 -13.68 5.15
C ASP A 175 -4.83 -12.15 5.20
N HIS A 176 -5.49 -11.59 4.20
CA HIS A 176 -5.88 -10.18 4.15
C HIS A 176 -7.36 -9.96 4.50
N LYS A 177 -8.12 -11.01 4.76
CA LYS A 177 -9.51 -10.89 5.22
C LYS A 177 -9.55 -10.33 6.65
N ARG A 178 -10.59 -9.55 6.97
CA ARG A 178 -10.76 -8.95 8.30
C ARG A 178 -10.93 -9.99 9.41
N GLU A 179 -11.60 -11.10 9.08
CA GLU A 179 -11.85 -12.22 9.96
C GLU A 179 -11.37 -13.47 9.23
N THR A 180 -10.26 -14.02 9.68
CA THR A 180 -9.67 -15.20 9.07
C THR A 180 -8.88 -15.98 10.11
N ILE A 181 -8.95 -17.31 9.99
CA ILE A 181 -8.02 -18.23 10.65
C ILE A 181 -6.73 -18.43 9.83
N ALA A 182 -6.76 -18.04 8.54
CA ALA A 182 -5.63 -18.12 7.64
C ALA A 182 -4.81 -16.80 7.67
N PHE A 183 -4.37 -16.40 8.86
CA PHE A 183 -3.61 -15.16 9.03
C PHE A 183 -2.14 -15.30 8.63
N GLY A 184 -1.56 -14.20 8.20
CA GLY A 184 -0.13 -14.11 7.88
C GLY A 184 0.71 -14.07 9.16
N ARG A 185 1.65 -15.02 9.30
CA ARG A 185 2.51 -15.11 10.49
C ARG A 185 3.74 -14.20 10.43
N ARG A 186 4.13 -13.77 9.23
CA ARG A 186 5.35 -12.99 9.00
C ARG A 186 5.07 -11.82 8.08
N LEU A 187 5.64 -10.67 8.41
CA LEU A 187 5.53 -9.46 7.62
C LEU A 187 5.97 -9.70 6.17
N GLU A 188 7.08 -10.38 5.98
CA GLU A 188 7.67 -10.64 4.66
C GLU A 188 6.72 -11.47 3.77
N SER A 189 6.00 -12.41 4.36
CA SER A 189 5.03 -13.22 3.62
C SER A 189 3.81 -12.40 3.20
N ILE A 190 3.31 -11.54 4.08
CA ILE A 190 2.18 -10.65 3.81
C ILE A 190 2.56 -9.66 2.71
N MET A 191 3.70 -8.99 2.85
CA MET A 191 4.17 -8.00 1.88
C MET A 191 4.54 -8.65 0.54
N GLY A 192 5.15 -9.84 0.56
CA GLY A 192 5.42 -10.59 -0.68
C GLY A 192 4.15 -10.88 -1.49
N ARG A 193 3.04 -11.21 -0.82
CA ARG A 193 1.73 -11.37 -1.49
C ARG A 193 1.16 -10.04 -1.98
N ALA A 194 1.29 -8.97 -1.20
CA ALA A 194 0.85 -7.64 -1.62
C ALA A 194 1.60 -7.19 -2.90
N HIS A 195 2.93 -7.36 -2.96
CA HIS A 195 3.70 -7.09 -4.17
C HIS A 195 3.30 -8.01 -5.34
N LEU A 196 3.02 -9.29 -5.08
CA LEU A 196 2.57 -10.22 -6.11
C LEU A 196 1.22 -9.79 -6.72
N VAL A 197 0.28 -9.36 -5.88
CA VAL A 197 -1.01 -8.82 -6.32
C VAL A 197 -0.81 -7.51 -7.10
N ALA A 198 0.10 -6.64 -6.65
CA ALA A 198 0.42 -5.40 -7.35
C ALA A 198 0.96 -5.67 -8.76
N VAL A 199 1.94 -6.55 -8.89
CA VAL A 199 2.52 -6.92 -10.18
C VAL A 199 1.49 -7.61 -11.09
N TRP A 200 0.72 -8.54 -10.55
CA TRP A 200 -0.36 -9.20 -11.27
C TRP A 200 -1.40 -8.20 -11.78
N LYS A 201 -1.86 -7.27 -10.92
CA LYS A 201 -2.83 -6.24 -11.30
C LYS A 201 -2.25 -5.30 -12.34
N ASN A 202 -0.98 -4.91 -12.21
CA ASN A 202 -0.35 -3.97 -13.13
C ASN A 202 -0.14 -4.54 -14.53
N PHE A 203 0.25 -5.82 -14.68
CA PHE A 203 0.70 -6.36 -15.97
C PHE A 203 -0.20 -7.45 -16.55
N ILE A 204 -0.96 -8.18 -15.73
CA ILE A 204 -1.71 -9.37 -16.16
C ILE A 204 -3.22 -9.11 -16.14
N LYS A 205 -3.73 -8.52 -15.04
CA LYS A 205 -5.16 -8.27 -14.90
C LYS A 205 -5.59 -7.01 -15.64
N ALA A 206 -6.65 -7.11 -16.43
CA ALA A 206 -7.26 -5.93 -17.05
C ALA A 206 -7.60 -4.87 -15.99
N ARG A 207 -7.45 -3.59 -16.33
CA ARG A 207 -7.84 -2.47 -15.47
C ARG A 207 -9.30 -2.60 -15.05
N SER A 208 -10.17 -2.88 -16.01
CA SER A 208 -11.57 -3.18 -15.79
C SER A 208 -11.98 -4.35 -16.68
N GLU A 209 -12.73 -5.30 -16.13
CA GLU A 209 -13.29 -6.41 -16.89
C GLU A 209 -14.55 -5.99 -17.68
N ARG A 210 -15.11 -4.82 -17.37
CA ARG A 210 -16.30 -4.27 -18.03
C ARG A 210 -15.97 -3.45 -19.28
N LEU A 211 -14.72 -2.97 -19.38
CA LEU A 211 -14.29 -2.17 -20.53
C LEU A 211 -13.79 -3.09 -21.65
N PRO A 212 -14.16 -2.83 -22.90
CA PRO A 212 -13.78 -3.68 -24.05
C PRO A 212 -12.29 -3.64 -24.35
N ASP A 213 -11.58 -2.56 -23.97
CA ASP A 213 -10.17 -2.35 -24.27
C ASP A 213 -9.23 -3.32 -23.55
N ARG A 214 -9.70 -3.97 -22.50
CA ARG A 214 -8.94 -4.93 -21.65
C ARG A 214 -7.50 -4.53 -21.33
N THR A 215 -7.18 -3.23 -21.42
CA THR A 215 -5.84 -2.72 -21.12
C THR A 215 -5.48 -2.94 -19.67
N THR A 216 -4.20 -3.19 -19.41
CA THR A 216 -3.66 -3.25 -18.05
C THR A 216 -3.20 -1.89 -17.59
N PRO A 217 -3.07 -1.65 -16.27
CA PRO A 217 -2.47 -0.42 -15.76
C PRO A 217 -1.08 -0.12 -16.34
N ALA A 218 -0.23 -1.13 -16.52
CA ALA A 218 1.10 -0.97 -17.11
C ALA A 218 1.06 -0.50 -18.57
N MET A 219 0.08 -0.99 -19.34
CA MET A 219 -0.14 -0.54 -20.73
C MET A 219 -0.55 0.93 -20.77
N LYS A 220 -1.36 1.39 -19.80
CA LYS A 220 -1.77 2.82 -19.71
C LYS A 220 -0.59 3.76 -19.41
N LEU A 221 0.49 3.26 -18.80
CA LEU A 221 1.71 4.03 -18.54
C LEU A 221 2.79 3.79 -19.60
N GLY A 222 2.53 3.01 -20.64
CA GLY A 222 3.55 2.68 -21.65
C GLY A 222 4.65 1.72 -21.16
N LEU A 223 4.47 1.08 -19.99
CA LEU A 223 5.41 0.11 -19.44
C LEU A 223 5.28 -1.28 -20.08
N ALA A 224 4.20 -1.51 -20.80
CA ALA A 224 3.93 -2.71 -21.56
C ALA A 224 3.14 -2.37 -22.82
N ASP A 225 3.47 -3.02 -23.91
CA ASP A 225 2.78 -2.91 -25.21
C ASP A 225 1.53 -3.80 -25.29
N SER A 226 1.50 -4.83 -24.48
CA SER A 226 0.45 -5.84 -24.47
C SER A 226 0.22 -6.38 -23.06
N ARG A 227 -0.90 -7.05 -22.86
CA ARG A 227 -1.20 -7.78 -21.63
C ARG A 227 -0.25 -8.98 -21.49
N TRP A 228 0.41 -9.11 -20.33
CA TRP A 228 1.33 -10.20 -20.05
C TRP A 228 0.61 -11.45 -19.53
N GLY A 229 1.26 -12.60 -19.72
CA GLY A 229 0.96 -13.84 -18.98
C GLY A 229 1.95 -14.05 -17.82
N TRP A 230 1.63 -14.99 -16.95
CA TRP A 230 2.53 -15.40 -15.87
C TRP A 230 3.89 -15.87 -16.36
N GLU A 231 3.93 -16.57 -17.48
CA GLU A 231 5.15 -17.07 -18.09
C GLU A 231 6.11 -15.92 -18.42
N ARG A 232 5.63 -14.88 -19.14
CA ARG A 232 6.43 -13.71 -19.49
C ARG A 232 6.94 -12.97 -18.24
N LEU A 233 6.13 -12.92 -17.18
CA LEU A 233 6.50 -12.26 -15.94
C LEU A 233 7.56 -13.05 -15.18
N LEU A 234 7.39 -14.37 -15.05
CA LEU A 234 8.26 -15.23 -14.24
C LEU A 234 9.54 -15.63 -14.96
N SER A 235 9.60 -15.56 -16.30
CA SER A 235 10.82 -15.80 -17.07
C SER A 235 11.88 -14.70 -16.90
N ARG A 236 11.50 -13.53 -16.36
CA ARG A 236 12.44 -12.44 -16.10
C ARG A 236 13.39 -12.81 -14.97
N ARG A 237 14.68 -12.94 -15.29
CA ARG A 237 15.72 -13.11 -14.27
C ARG A 237 16.00 -11.76 -13.62
N LEU A 238 15.87 -11.69 -12.30
CA LEU A 238 16.06 -10.47 -11.50
C LEU A 238 17.11 -10.76 -10.42
N PHE A 239 18.00 -9.81 -10.20
CA PHE A 239 19.10 -9.95 -9.25
C PHE A 239 19.12 -8.72 -8.33
N THR A 240 19.28 -8.94 -7.03
CA THR A 240 19.30 -7.88 -6.01
C THR A 240 20.38 -6.83 -6.23
N GLU A 241 21.46 -7.20 -6.87
CA GLU A 241 22.60 -6.33 -7.17
C GLU A 241 22.33 -5.37 -8.34
N ARG A 242 21.27 -5.64 -9.09
CA ARG A 242 20.89 -4.88 -10.29
C ARG A 242 19.59 -4.11 -10.12
N GLU A 243 18.87 -4.35 -9.03
CA GLU A 243 17.59 -3.71 -8.77
C GLU A 243 17.73 -2.73 -7.60
N ASP A 244 17.35 -1.50 -7.82
CA ASP A 244 17.31 -0.47 -6.75
C ASP A 244 16.09 -0.71 -5.86
N LEU A 245 16.32 -1.45 -4.79
CA LEU A 245 15.28 -1.76 -3.82
C LEU A 245 15.09 -0.59 -2.85
N PRO A 246 13.89 0.00 -2.78
CA PRO A 246 13.58 0.91 -1.68
C PRO A 246 13.91 0.29 -0.33
N GLU A 247 14.27 1.10 0.67
CA GLU A 247 14.70 0.63 1.98
C GLU A 247 13.75 -0.41 2.59
N SER A 248 12.45 -0.10 2.63
CA SER A 248 11.43 -1.01 3.17
C SER A 248 11.36 -2.33 2.39
N ALA A 249 11.41 -2.27 1.06
CA ALA A 249 11.41 -3.46 0.21
C ALA A 249 12.68 -4.30 0.40
N SER A 250 13.85 -3.66 0.56
CA SER A 250 15.11 -4.33 0.85
C SER A 250 15.07 -5.08 2.20
N LEU A 251 14.55 -4.43 3.25
CA LEU A 251 14.39 -5.04 4.57
C LEU A 251 13.46 -6.27 4.52
N ILE A 252 12.35 -6.16 3.79
CA ILE A 252 11.41 -7.27 3.59
C ILE A 252 12.06 -8.39 2.79
N TYR A 253 12.67 -8.09 1.67
CA TYR A 253 13.31 -9.06 0.78
C TYR A 253 14.39 -9.86 1.51
N ARG A 254 15.21 -9.17 2.31
CA ARG A 254 16.32 -9.77 3.09
C ARG A 254 15.87 -10.35 4.43
N LYS A 255 14.57 -10.29 4.76
CA LYS A 255 13.99 -10.72 6.06
C LYS A 255 14.65 -10.03 7.26
N ARG A 256 15.05 -8.78 7.08
CA ARG A 256 15.73 -7.95 8.11
C ARG A 256 14.80 -6.92 8.75
N TRP A 257 13.51 -6.96 8.47
CA TRP A 257 12.56 -6.11 9.15
C TRP A 257 12.46 -6.52 10.62
N THR A 258 13.30 -5.95 11.45
CA THR A 258 13.28 -6.20 12.88
C THR A 258 12.12 -5.41 13.50
N LYS A 259 11.27 -6.12 14.23
CA LYS A 259 10.38 -5.46 15.19
C LYS A 259 11.29 -4.77 16.20
N SER A 260 11.04 -3.49 16.50
CA SER A 260 11.59 -2.92 17.72
C SER A 260 11.12 -3.80 18.89
N LEU A 261 12.05 -4.49 19.52
CA LEU A 261 11.88 -5.52 20.53
C LEU A 261 11.76 -5.04 22.01
N PRO A 262 11.19 -3.87 22.39
CA PRO A 262 11.07 -3.55 23.82
C PRO A 262 10.05 -4.43 24.55
N GLU A 263 9.08 -5.04 23.83
CA GLU A 263 8.00 -5.79 24.51
C GLU A 263 8.24 -7.30 24.63
N LEU A 264 9.07 -7.91 23.78
CA LEU A 264 9.39 -9.34 23.88
C LEU A 264 10.42 -9.64 24.96
N VAL A 265 11.34 -8.74 25.22
CA VAL A 265 12.35 -8.88 26.28
C VAL A 265 11.72 -8.79 27.67
N ARG A 266 10.64 -8.04 27.86
CA ARG A 266 9.94 -7.92 29.16
C ARG A 266 9.09 -9.14 29.54
N LYS A 267 8.71 -10.00 28.59
CA LYS A 267 7.89 -11.19 28.90
C LYS A 267 8.69 -12.45 29.22
N HIS A 268 9.99 -12.43 28.95
CA HIS A 268 10.90 -13.55 29.27
C HIS A 268 11.89 -13.23 30.38
N ALA A 269 11.79 -12.06 30.99
CA ALA A 269 12.61 -11.63 32.12
C ALA A 269 11.82 -11.61 33.45
N ALA A 270 10.69 -12.32 33.53
CA ALA A 270 9.94 -12.52 34.78
C ALA A 270 9.71 -14.02 34.98
#